data_d3995989021d330b4db6aac822c6df09
#
_entry.id   d3995989021d330b4db6aac822c6df09
#
_cell.length_a   1.000
_cell.length_b   1.000
_cell.length_c   1.000
_cell.angle_alpha   90.00
_cell.angle_beta   90.00
_cell.angle_gamma   90.00
#
_symmetry.space_group_name_H-M   'P 1'
#
loop_
_entity.id
_entity.type
_entity.pdbx_description
1 polymer ?
#
loop_
_entity_poly.entity_id
_entity_poly.type
_entity_poly.pdbx_seq_one_letter_code
_entity_poly.pdbx_strand_id
1 'polypeptide(L)'
;MTSRYLDTAFVFKCYVLENGSEAVRILATETDDLVTSELTRAEFAAAVHRKRREKALTRREATAVVAQFDADCAAGIWTFIPVNAAILERVCEAFASLPVSTALRAADAIHCASAASYGVDRIYSNDRHLLDASSHFNLIGVNVSAP
;
A
#
# COMPACT_ATOMS: atom_id res chain seq x y z
N MET A 1 11.57 14.44 -10.44
CA MET A 1 10.80 14.09 -9.24
C MET A 1 10.45 12.60 -9.27
N THR A 2 10.70 11.89 -8.20
CA THR A 2 10.46 10.45 -8.12
C THR A 2 9.17 10.17 -7.33
N SER A 3 8.14 9.69 -8.03
CA SER A 3 6.88 9.24 -7.42
C SER A 3 6.88 7.72 -7.27
N ARG A 4 6.51 7.21 -6.10
CA ARG A 4 6.41 5.77 -5.84
C ARG A 4 5.13 5.43 -5.10
N TYR A 5 4.45 4.41 -5.62
CA TYR A 5 3.23 3.91 -4.99
C TYR A 5 3.57 2.76 -4.03
N LEU A 6 3.20 2.94 -2.76
CA LEU A 6 3.33 1.92 -1.72
C LEU A 6 1.94 1.41 -1.34
N ASP A 7 1.78 0.08 -1.26
CA ASP A 7 0.57 -0.49 -0.69
C ASP A 7 0.52 -0.30 0.83
N THR A 8 -0.59 -0.67 1.46
CA THR A 8 -0.78 -0.45 2.90
C THR A 8 0.28 -1.16 3.75
N ALA A 9 0.71 -2.36 3.36
CA ALA A 9 1.72 -3.10 4.10
C ALA A 9 3.06 -2.35 4.14
N PHE A 10 3.44 -1.71 3.05
CA PHE A 10 4.65 -0.90 3.00
C PHE A 10 4.48 0.44 3.70
N VAL A 11 3.33 1.10 3.57
CA VAL A 11 3.02 2.30 4.37
C VAL A 11 3.14 1.97 5.87
N PHE A 12 2.56 0.85 6.30
CA PHE A 12 2.59 0.39 7.69
C PHE A 12 4.02 0.17 8.20
N LYS A 13 4.91 -0.39 7.37
CA LYS A 13 6.34 -0.59 7.70
C LYS A 13 7.10 0.71 7.93
N CYS A 14 6.61 1.83 7.45
CA CYS A 14 7.20 3.14 7.76
C CYS A 14 6.99 3.55 9.23
N TYR A 15 5.95 3.03 9.88
CA TYR A 15 5.53 3.43 11.23
C TYR A 15 5.72 2.35 12.29
N VAL A 16 5.75 1.09 11.90
CA VAL A 16 5.91 -0.06 12.80
C VAL A 16 7.14 -0.85 12.41
N LEU A 17 8.01 -1.10 13.38
CA LEU A 17 9.23 -1.88 13.15
C LEU A 17 8.87 -3.37 13.04
N GLU A 18 9.08 -3.91 11.85
CA GLU A 18 8.90 -5.33 11.53
C GLU A 18 9.85 -5.74 10.40
N ASN A 19 9.80 -7.00 9.98
CA ASN A 19 10.65 -7.48 8.88
C ASN A 19 10.48 -6.61 7.63
N GLY A 20 11.61 -6.14 7.08
CA GLY A 20 11.64 -5.33 5.87
C GLY A 20 11.44 -3.83 6.10
N SER A 21 11.15 -3.37 7.33
CA SER A 21 10.93 -1.95 7.62
C SER A 21 12.12 -1.07 7.25
N GLU A 22 13.34 -1.52 7.47
CA GLU A 22 14.54 -0.74 7.13
C GLU A 22 14.59 -0.44 5.62
N ALA A 23 14.44 -1.46 4.79
CA ALA A 23 14.47 -1.30 3.33
C ALA A 23 13.33 -0.40 2.82
N VAL A 24 12.13 -0.54 3.39
CA VAL A 24 10.98 0.30 3.04
C VAL A 24 11.20 1.76 3.46
N ARG A 25 11.77 1.99 4.64
CA ARG A 25 12.08 3.36 5.11
C ARG A 25 13.15 4.03 4.24
N ILE A 26 14.17 3.28 3.83
CA ILE A 26 15.17 3.79 2.87
C ILE A 26 14.47 4.19 1.57
N LEU A 27 13.64 3.31 1.01
CA LEU A 27 12.85 3.60 -0.20
C LEU A 27 12.03 4.89 -0.03
N ALA A 28 11.37 5.05 1.12
CA ALA A 28 10.55 6.23 1.40
C ALA A 28 11.40 7.51 1.45
N THR A 29 12.59 7.48 2.07
CA THR A 29 13.47 8.65 2.15
C THR A 29 14.05 9.06 0.79
N GLU A 30 14.13 8.13 -0.16
CA GLU A 30 14.60 8.37 -1.52
C GLU A 30 13.48 8.75 -2.50
N THR A 31 12.27 8.99 -1.97
CA THR A 31 11.08 9.25 -2.78
C THR A 31 10.59 10.67 -2.54
N ASP A 32 10.43 11.43 -3.63
CA ASP A 32 9.94 12.81 -3.56
C ASP A 32 8.42 12.87 -3.35
N ASP A 33 7.68 11.93 -3.92
CA ASP A 33 6.23 11.87 -3.87
C ASP A 33 5.79 10.45 -3.49
N LEU A 34 5.42 10.28 -2.23
CA LEU A 34 4.93 9.04 -1.66
C LEU A 34 3.43 8.91 -1.93
N VAL A 35 3.06 7.95 -2.75
CA VAL A 35 1.69 7.76 -3.23
C VAL A 35 1.09 6.49 -2.63
N THR A 36 -0.17 6.56 -2.24
CA THR A 36 -0.95 5.40 -1.83
C THR A 36 -2.45 5.63 -2.10
N SER A 37 -3.29 4.64 -1.84
CA SER A 37 -4.74 4.77 -1.99
C SER A 37 -5.39 5.36 -0.73
N GLU A 38 -6.51 6.07 -0.90
CA GLU A 38 -7.40 6.42 0.23
C GLU A 38 -7.84 5.17 1.03
N LEU A 39 -7.90 4.00 0.39
CA LEU A 39 -8.17 2.73 1.07
C LEU A 39 -7.15 2.46 2.20
N THR A 40 -5.93 2.92 2.04
CA THR A 40 -4.86 2.76 3.03
C THR A 40 -5.23 3.32 4.39
N ARG A 41 -6.05 4.37 4.47
CA ARG A 41 -6.51 4.92 5.75
C ARG A 41 -7.26 3.88 6.58
N ALA A 42 -8.18 3.15 5.96
CA ALA A 42 -8.95 2.10 6.63
C ALA A 42 -8.10 0.86 6.90
N GLU A 43 -7.30 0.45 5.93
CA GLU A 43 -6.44 -0.73 6.08
C GLU A 43 -5.34 -0.52 7.12
N PHE A 44 -4.79 0.68 7.23
CA PHE A 44 -3.82 1.03 8.27
C PHE A 44 -4.43 0.91 9.66
N ALA A 45 -5.63 1.46 9.86
CA ALA A 45 -6.37 1.33 11.12
C ALA A 45 -6.64 -0.14 11.46
N ALA A 46 -7.05 -0.94 10.47
CA ALA A 46 -7.26 -2.38 10.65
C ALA A 46 -5.96 -3.12 11.01
N ALA A 47 -4.84 -2.75 10.40
CA ALA A 47 -3.54 -3.34 10.69
C ALA A 47 -3.08 -3.03 12.13
N VAL A 48 -3.26 -1.81 12.60
CA VAL A 48 -2.98 -1.43 14.01
C VAL A 48 -3.85 -2.25 14.96
N HIS A 49 -5.13 -2.36 14.67
CA HIS A 49 -6.06 -3.17 15.48
C HIS A 49 -5.62 -4.64 15.55
N ARG A 50 -5.25 -5.23 14.42
CA ARG A 50 -4.72 -6.61 14.37
C ARG A 50 -3.47 -6.78 15.20
N LYS A 51 -2.50 -5.86 15.13
CA LYS A 51 -1.29 -5.89 15.94
C LYS A 51 -1.58 -5.77 17.43
N ARG A 52 -2.61 -5.04 17.80
CA ARG A 52 -3.10 -5.01 19.18
C ARG A 52 -3.65 -6.36 19.62
N ARG A 53 -4.50 -6.99 18.81
CA ARG A 53 -5.06 -8.32 19.07
C ARG A 53 -3.98 -9.39 19.20
N GLU A 54 -2.96 -9.31 18.37
CA GLU A 54 -1.80 -10.21 18.37
C GLU A 54 -0.81 -9.91 19.51
N LYS A 55 -1.06 -8.86 20.30
CA LYS A 55 -0.18 -8.38 21.38
C LYS A 55 1.22 -7.95 20.90
N ALA A 56 1.35 -7.63 19.61
CA ALA A 56 2.58 -7.11 19.00
C ALA A 56 2.76 -5.61 19.28
N LEU A 57 1.68 -4.89 19.55
CA LEU A 57 1.70 -3.48 19.99
C LEU A 57 0.94 -3.34 21.31
N THR A 58 1.51 -2.57 22.23
CA THR A 58 0.79 -2.10 23.41
C THR A 58 -0.21 -1.01 23.00
N ARG A 59 -1.16 -0.69 23.88
CA ARG A 59 -2.10 0.41 23.65
C ARG A 59 -1.38 1.74 23.42
N ARG A 60 -0.34 2.00 24.20
CA ARG A 60 0.47 3.23 24.09
C ARG A 60 1.20 3.31 22.74
N GLU A 61 1.82 2.21 22.32
CA GLU A 61 2.49 2.12 21.03
C GLU A 61 1.52 2.30 19.87
N ALA A 62 0.36 1.65 19.91
CA ALA A 62 -0.68 1.80 18.89
C ALA A 62 -1.18 3.25 18.78
N THR A 63 -1.40 3.91 19.91
CA THR A 63 -1.81 5.32 19.95
C THR A 63 -0.74 6.21 19.30
N ALA A 64 0.53 5.98 19.60
CA ALA A 64 1.64 6.75 19.02
C ALA A 64 1.78 6.52 17.50
N VAL A 65 1.61 5.28 17.05
CA VAL A 65 1.65 4.92 15.62
C VAL A 65 0.56 5.63 14.83
N VAL A 66 -0.68 5.60 15.33
CA VAL A 66 -1.81 6.28 14.69
C VAL A 66 -1.60 7.80 14.66
N ALA A 67 -1.16 8.37 15.77
CA ALA A 67 -0.91 9.81 15.87
C ALA A 67 0.16 10.29 14.87
N GLN A 68 1.24 9.51 14.68
CA GLN A 68 2.27 9.86 13.71
C GLN A 68 1.76 9.74 12.27
N PHE A 69 1.03 8.69 11.95
CA PHE A 69 0.42 8.53 10.63
C PHE A 69 -0.54 9.68 10.32
N ASP A 70 -1.42 10.02 11.27
CA ASP A 70 -2.36 11.13 11.10
C ASP A 70 -1.65 12.47 10.91
N ALA A 71 -0.57 12.72 11.65
CA ALA A 71 0.24 13.92 11.51
C ALA A 71 0.90 14.00 10.13
N ASP A 72 1.44 12.92 9.63
CA ASP A 72 2.05 12.84 8.30
C ASP A 72 1.01 13.03 7.19
N CYS A 73 -0.20 12.48 7.36
CA CYS A 73 -1.31 12.71 6.44
C CYS A 73 -1.69 14.20 6.39
N ALA A 74 -1.81 14.85 7.56
CA ALA A 74 -2.13 16.27 7.66
C ALA A 74 -1.03 17.16 7.08
N ALA A 75 0.23 16.75 7.21
CA ALA A 75 1.39 17.46 6.65
C ALA A 75 1.57 17.26 5.14
N GLY A 76 0.76 16.39 4.49
CA GLY A 76 0.86 16.12 3.06
C GLY A 76 2.06 15.25 2.67
N ILE A 77 2.58 14.44 3.60
CA ILE A 77 3.67 13.48 3.31
C ILE A 77 3.19 12.42 2.32
N TRP A 78 1.92 12.00 2.43
CA TRP A 78 1.31 11.02 1.55
C TRP A 78 0.38 11.69 0.55
N THR A 79 0.54 11.33 -0.73
CA THR A 79 -0.43 11.65 -1.78
C THR A 79 -1.44 10.50 -1.86
N PHE A 80 -2.70 10.80 -1.58
CA PHE A 80 -3.77 9.81 -1.59
C PHE A 80 -4.55 9.80 -2.89
N ILE A 81 -4.70 8.62 -3.49
CA ILE A 81 -5.54 8.43 -4.67
C ILE A 81 -6.96 8.06 -4.23
N PRO A 82 -7.98 8.84 -4.62
CA PRO A 82 -9.37 8.55 -4.26
C PRO A 82 -9.83 7.19 -4.81
N VAL A 83 -10.59 6.45 -4.00
CA VAL A 83 -11.30 5.25 -4.45
C VAL A 83 -12.66 5.69 -4.99
N ASN A 84 -12.69 6.00 -6.25
CA ASN A 84 -13.90 6.47 -6.95
C ASN A 84 -14.45 5.41 -7.91
N ALA A 85 -15.55 5.74 -8.61
CA ALA A 85 -16.17 4.83 -9.56
C ALA A 85 -15.21 4.36 -10.65
N ALA A 86 -14.36 5.24 -11.18
CA ALA A 86 -13.41 4.90 -12.24
C ALA A 86 -12.38 3.85 -11.76
N ILE A 87 -11.90 3.96 -10.53
CA ILE A 87 -11.01 2.95 -9.92
C ILE A 87 -11.73 1.60 -9.81
N LEU A 88 -12.97 1.59 -9.32
CA LEU A 88 -13.75 0.36 -9.16
C LEU A 88 -14.09 -0.28 -10.50
N GLU A 89 -14.41 0.51 -11.52
CA GLU A 89 -14.63 0.02 -12.89
C GLU A 89 -13.36 -0.64 -13.44
N ARG A 90 -12.21 -0.04 -13.23
CA ARG A 90 -10.91 -0.62 -13.64
C ARG A 90 -10.64 -1.96 -12.93
N VAL A 91 -10.99 -2.07 -11.66
CA VAL A 91 -10.91 -3.33 -10.90
C VAL A 91 -11.83 -4.39 -11.51
N CYS A 92 -13.09 -4.04 -11.81
CA CYS A 92 -14.02 -4.97 -12.45
C CYS A 92 -13.53 -5.45 -13.81
N GLU A 93 -12.98 -4.56 -14.63
CA GLU A 93 -12.38 -4.91 -15.93
C GLU A 93 -11.22 -5.89 -15.76
N ALA A 94 -10.36 -5.65 -14.77
CA ALA A 94 -9.23 -6.54 -14.50
C ALA A 94 -9.71 -7.95 -14.12
N PHE A 95 -10.67 -8.09 -13.21
CA PHE A 95 -11.20 -9.38 -12.82
C PHE A 95 -11.90 -10.10 -13.97
N ALA A 96 -12.51 -9.39 -14.90
CA ALA A 96 -13.13 -9.98 -16.10
C ALA A 96 -12.11 -10.64 -17.03
N SER A 97 -10.85 -10.20 -17.02
CA SER A 97 -9.79 -10.69 -17.90
C SER A 97 -8.67 -11.46 -17.18
N LEU A 98 -8.64 -11.45 -15.83
CA LEU A 98 -7.64 -12.21 -15.08
C LEU A 98 -7.78 -13.72 -15.33
N PRO A 99 -6.66 -14.45 -15.54
CA PRO A 99 -6.69 -15.91 -15.56
C PRO A 99 -7.26 -16.47 -14.24
N VAL A 100 -8.08 -17.49 -14.30
CA VAL A 100 -8.68 -18.12 -13.10
C VAL A 100 -7.63 -18.67 -12.12
N SER A 101 -6.42 -18.92 -12.59
CA SER A 101 -5.27 -19.33 -11.77
C SER A 101 -4.63 -18.18 -10.99
N THR A 102 -4.95 -16.93 -11.32
CA THR A 102 -4.40 -15.75 -10.65
C THR A 102 -5.26 -15.40 -9.44
N ALA A 103 -4.69 -15.57 -8.24
CA ALA A 103 -5.35 -15.17 -7.01
C ALA A 103 -5.10 -13.68 -6.76
N LEU A 104 -6.17 -12.92 -6.54
CA LEU A 104 -6.11 -11.50 -6.22
C LEU A 104 -7.34 -11.12 -5.40
N ARG A 105 -7.13 -10.37 -4.30
CA ARG A 105 -8.24 -9.82 -3.50
C ARG A 105 -8.64 -8.45 -4.05
N ALA A 106 -9.90 -8.07 -3.81
CA ALA A 106 -10.43 -6.78 -4.27
C ALA A 106 -9.62 -5.59 -3.75
N ALA A 107 -9.19 -5.61 -2.49
CA ALA A 107 -8.36 -4.55 -1.91
C ALA A 107 -7.02 -4.39 -2.65
N ASP A 108 -6.36 -5.50 -2.98
CA ASP A 108 -5.10 -5.48 -3.72
C ASP A 108 -5.29 -4.99 -5.16
N ALA A 109 -6.41 -5.36 -5.78
CA ALA A 109 -6.79 -4.83 -7.09
C ALA A 109 -7.04 -3.31 -7.07
N ILE A 110 -7.62 -2.78 -6.00
CA ILE A 110 -7.80 -1.34 -5.80
C ILE A 110 -6.43 -0.65 -5.72
N HIS A 111 -5.46 -1.21 -5.01
CA HIS A 111 -4.10 -0.68 -4.98
C HIS A 111 -3.46 -0.64 -6.38
N CYS A 112 -3.56 -1.73 -7.13
CA CYS A 112 -3.03 -1.77 -8.49
C CYS A 112 -3.71 -0.75 -9.41
N ALA A 113 -5.03 -0.67 -9.38
CA ALA A 113 -5.79 0.29 -10.18
C ALA A 113 -5.45 1.74 -9.80
N SER A 114 -5.28 2.02 -8.52
CA SER A 114 -4.89 3.35 -8.01
C SER A 114 -3.49 3.74 -8.50
N ALA A 115 -2.52 2.85 -8.40
CA ALA A 115 -1.16 3.07 -8.89
C ALA A 115 -1.16 3.36 -10.40
N ALA A 116 -1.85 2.54 -11.17
CA ALA A 116 -1.96 2.71 -12.62
C ALA A 116 -2.62 4.05 -13.00
N SER A 117 -3.69 4.44 -12.28
CA SER A 117 -4.40 5.71 -12.54
C SER A 117 -3.55 6.93 -12.24
N TYR A 118 -2.63 6.85 -11.29
CA TYR A 118 -1.71 7.94 -10.97
C TYR A 118 -0.60 8.10 -12.02
N GLY A 119 -0.33 7.04 -12.78
CA GLY A 119 0.66 7.08 -13.86
C GLY A 119 2.06 6.64 -13.44
N VAL A 120 2.22 5.98 -12.29
CA VAL A 120 3.47 5.31 -11.95
C VAL A 120 3.59 3.98 -12.71
N ASP A 121 4.80 3.54 -12.95
CA ASP A 121 5.07 2.26 -13.63
C ASP A 121 5.31 1.11 -12.66
N ARG A 122 5.45 1.39 -11.36
CA ARG A 122 5.78 0.41 -10.33
C ARG A 122 4.86 0.51 -9.13
N ILE A 123 4.57 -0.66 -8.55
CA ILE A 123 3.88 -0.78 -7.28
C ILE A 123 4.77 -1.53 -6.29
N TYR A 124 4.93 -0.98 -5.10
CA TYR A 124 5.79 -1.52 -4.06
C TYR A 124 4.94 -2.23 -3.00
N SER A 125 5.19 -3.52 -2.82
CA SER A 125 4.45 -4.41 -1.92
C SER A 125 5.30 -5.61 -1.52
N ASN A 126 4.90 -6.32 -0.46
CA ASN A 126 5.42 -7.64 -0.13
C ASN A 126 4.36 -8.75 -0.32
N ASP A 127 3.20 -8.42 -0.81
CA ASP A 127 2.14 -9.41 -1.08
C ASP A 127 2.40 -10.10 -2.42
N ARG A 128 2.65 -11.42 -2.38
CA ARG A 128 2.96 -12.19 -3.58
C ARG A 128 1.83 -12.16 -4.60
N HIS A 129 0.58 -12.23 -4.16
CA HIS A 129 -0.57 -12.22 -5.07
C HIS A 129 -0.73 -10.87 -5.77
N LEU A 130 -0.53 -9.78 -5.06
CA LEU A 130 -0.51 -8.43 -5.64
C LEU A 130 0.63 -8.29 -6.65
N LEU A 131 1.83 -8.71 -6.29
CA LEU A 131 3.00 -8.61 -7.17
C LEU A 131 2.81 -9.44 -8.45
N ASP A 132 2.29 -10.66 -8.33
CA ASP A 132 2.01 -11.54 -9.48
C ASP A 132 0.93 -10.96 -10.41
N ALA A 133 -0.06 -10.26 -9.87
CA ALA A 133 -1.16 -9.68 -10.63
C ALA A 133 -0.85 -8.29 -11.20
N SER A 134 0.20 -7.63 -10.75
CA SER A 134 0.50 -6.22 -11.11
C SER A 134 0.62 -5.97 -12.60
N SER A 135 1.16 -6.94 -13.36
CA SER A 135 1.30 -6.85 -14.83
C SER A 135 -0.04 -6.72 -15.56
N HIS A 136 -1.14 -7.22 -15.00
CA HIS A 136 -2.49 -7.05 -15.55
C HIS A 136 -3.01 -5.61 -15.44
N PHE A 137 -2.31 -4.77 -14.70
CA PHE A 137 -2.56 -3.33 -14.57
C PHE A 137 -1.46 -2.49 -15.25
N ASN A 138 -0.62 -3.13 -16.06
CA ASN A 138 0.56 -2.52 -16.70
C ASN A 138 1.56 -1.95 -15.68
N LEU A 139 1.72 -2.64 -14.56
CA LEU A 139 2.63 -2.28 -13.49
C LEU A 139 3.72 -3.33 -13.31
N ILE A 140 4.87 -2.89 -12.84
CA ILE A 140 5.94 -3.76 -12.35
C ILE A 140 5.81 -3.84 -10.82
N GLY A 141 5.58 -5.03 -10.30
CA GLY A 141 5.57 -5.27 -8.86
C GLY A 141 6.98 -5.35 -8.30
N VAL A 142 7.26 -4.64 -7.23
CA VAL A 142 8.60 -4.59 -6.59
C VAL A 142 8.49 -4.85 -5.10
N ASN A 143 9.28 -5.79 -4.60
CA ASN A 143 9.41 -6.07 -3.18
C ASN A 143 10.84 -5.76 -2.71
N VAL A 144 11.05 -4.58 -2.12
CA VAL A 144 12.36 -4.19 -1.55
C VAL A 144 12.63 -4.83 -0.19
N SER A 145 11.61 -5.42 0.44
CA SER A 145 11.75 -6.10 1.74
C SER A 145 12.18 -7.56 1.62
N ALA A 146 12.21 -8.10 0.41
CA ALA A 146 12.69 -9.46 0.17
C ALA A 146 14.21 -9.57 0.46
N PRO A 147 14.67 -10.69 1.07
CA PRO A 147 16.10 -10.91 1.30
C PRO A 147 16.88 -11.06 0.01
#